data_420bd8c1f040642a8548175b12ea60ab
#
_entry.id   420bd8c1f040642a8548175b12ea60ab
#
_cell.length_a   1.000
_cell.length_b   1.000
_cell.length_c   1.000
_cell.angle_alpha   90.00
_cell.angle_beta   90.00
_cell.angle_gamma   90.00
#
_symmetry.space_group_name_H-M   'P 1'
#
loop_
_entity.id
_entity.type
_entity.pdbx_description
1 polymer ?
#
loop_
_entity_poly.entity_id
_entity_poly.type
_entity_poly.pdbx_seq_one_letter_code
_entity_poly.pdbx_strand_id
1 'polypeptide(L)'
;MPLMIVTIAGRVLLAMLFVLAGIAKLTGPQPFVAHMAGHRVPAFLLPAVAAFELGAGAALLIGWQLPIVAGTLALFCLATAFVFHFNFTEKAERTLFFKDMALAGALIVIAAGAWPVR
;
A
#
# COMPACT_ATOMS: atom_id res chain seq x y z
N MET A 1 -4.23 25.86 -10.38
CA MET A 1 -2.87 25.54 -9.99
C MET A 1 -2.43 24.25 -10.61
N PRO A 2 -1.60 24.31 -11.68
CA PRO A 2 -1.19 23.08 -12.37
C PRO A 2 -0.48 22.08 -11.47
N LEU A 3 0.40 22.55 -10.58
CA LEU A 3 1.14 21.66 -9.69
C LEU A 3 0.22 20.97 -8.69
N MET A 4 -0.81 21.67 -8.20
CA MET A 4 -1.77 21.06 -7.29
C MET A 4 -2.57 19.96 -7.99
N ILE A 5 -2.99 20.21 -9.22
CA ILE A 5 -3.73 19.22 -10.01
C ILE A 5 -2.87 17.99 -10.26
N VAL A 6 -1.61 18.17 -10.62
CA VAL A 6 -0.67 17.08 -10.87
C VAL A 6 -0.45 16.25 -9.59
N THR A 7 -0.27 16.94 -8.46
CA THR A 7 -0.10 16.27 -7.16
C THR A 7 -1.32 15.44 -6.81
N ILE A 8 -2.51 15.99 -6.99
CA ILE A 8 -3.75 15.27 -6.72
C ILE A 8 -3.88 14.05 -7.63
N ALA A 9 -3.55 14.21 -8.92
CA ALA A 9 -3.61 13.10 -9.88
C ALA A 9 -2.70 11.95 -9.44
N GLY A 10 -1.47 12.25 -9.04
CA GLY A 10 -0.54 11.22 -8.57
C GLY A 10 -1.05 10.53 -7.31
N ARG A 11 -1.59 11.31 -6.38
CA ARG A 11 -2.16 10.77 -5.15
C ARG A 11 -3.37 9.86 -5.43
N VAL A 12 -4.23 10.25 -6.36
CA VAL A 12 -5.38 9.45 -6.75
C VAL A 12 -4.94 8.11 -7.35
N LEU A 13 -3.91 8.12 -8.20
CA LEU A 13 -3.40 6.88 -8.78
C LEU A 13 -2.86 5.93 -7.70
N LEU A 14 -2.13 6.46 -6.74
CA LEU A 14 -1.65 5.66 -5.61
C LEU A 14 -2.81 5.13 -4.77
N ALA A 15 -3.77 5.98 -4.47
CA ALA A 15 -4.92 5.60 -3.66
C ALA A 15 -5.72 4.47 -4.30
N MET A 16 -5.88 4.51 -5.61
CA MET A 16 -6.59 3.47 -6.36
C MET A 16 -5.98 2.09 -6.13
N LEU A 17 -4.66 2.01 -6.11
CA LEU A 17 -3.98 0.74 -5.87
C LEU A 17 -4.44 0.12 -4.54
N PHE A 18 -4.43 0.91 -3.47
CA PHE A 18 -4.77 0.41 -2.15
C PHE A 18 -6.25 0.10 -2.00
N VAL A 19 -7.11 0.95 -2.55
CA VAL A 19 -8.56 0.71 -2.51
C VAL A 19 -8.90 -0.57 -3.27
N LEU A 20 -8.37 -0.73 -4.48
CA LEU A 20 -8.65 -1.91 -5.28
C LEU A 20 -8.05 -3.17 -4.65
N ALA A 21 -6.86 -3.06 -4.05
CA ALA A 21 -6.24 -4.18 -3.34
C ALA A 21 -7.09 -4.63 -2.15
N GLY A 22 -7.62 -3.67 -1.39
CA GLY A 22 -8.48 -3.97 -0.26
C GLY A 22 -9.78 -4.64 -0.70
N ILE A 23 -10.39 -4.13 -1.77
CA ILE A 23 -11.61 -4.72 -2.34
C ILE A 23 -11.33 -6.16 -2.80
N ALA A 24 -10.22 -6.37 -3.49
CA ALA A 24 -9.85 -7.70 -4.00
C ALA A 24 -9.71 -8.71 -2.86
N LYS A 25 -9.14 -8.29 -1.73
CA LYS A 25 -8.96 -9.17 -0.58
C LYS A 25 -10.28 -9.54 0.07
N LEU A 26 -11.29 -8.68 -0.01
CA LEU A 26 -12.61 -8.97 0.54
C LEU A 26 -13.47 -9.80 -0.40
N THR A 27 -13.35 -9.57 -1.70
CA THR A 27 -14.21 -10.24 -2.69
C THR A 27 -13.63 -11.56 -3.20
N GLY A 28 -12.30 -11.72 -3.21
CA GLY A 28 -11.64 -12.93 -3.66
C GLY A 28 -10.47 -13.26 -2.76
N PRO A 29 -10.71 -13.69 -1.50
CA PRO A 29 -9.64 -13.84 -0.53
C PRO A 29 -8.73 -15.05 -0.76
N GLN A 30 -9.16 -16.06 -1.53
CA GLN A 30 -8.45 -17.34 -1.61
C GLN A 30 -6.98 -17.23 -2.05
N PRO A 31 -6.64 -16.48 -3.12
CA PRO A 31 -5.23 -16.38 -3.50
C PRO A 31 -4.36 -15.74 -2.41
N PHE A 32 -4.93 -14.75 -1.70
CA PHE A 32 -4.20 -14.07 -0.63
C PHE A 32 -3.99 -14.97 0.58
N VAL A 33 -5.02 -15.74 0.94
CA VAL A 33 -4.94 -16.71 2.04
C VAL A 33 -3.86 -17.76 1.73
N ALA A 34 -3.84 -18.27 0.52
CA ALA A 34 -2.83 -19.27 0.11
C ALA A 34 -1.42 -18.68 0.18
N HIS A 35 -1.25 -17.45 -0.29
CA HIS A 35 0.05 -16.76 -0.26
C HIS A 35 0.52 -16.53 1.19
N MET A 36 -0.41 -16.11 2.05
CA MET A 36 -0.11 -15.90 3.47
C MET A 36 0.32 -17.20 4.14
N ALA A 37 -0.39 -18.31 3.85
CA ALA A 37 -0.05 -19.60 4.42
C ALA A 37 1.37 -20.01 4.05
N GLY A 38 1.78 -19.75 2.81
CA GLY A 38 3.13 -20.05 2.35
C GLY A 38 4.22 -19.27 3.09
N HIS A 39 3.86 -18.17 3.72
CA HIS A 39 4.79 -17.32 4.46
C HIS A 39 4.54 -17.36 5.97
N ARG A 40 3.72 -18.32 6.43
CA ARG A 40 3.38 -18.51 7.85
C ARG A 40 2.70 -17.29 8.47
N VAL A 41 1.93 -16.57 7.68
CA VAL A 41 1.14 -15.43 8.15
C VAL A 41 -0.29 -15.91 8.37
N PRO A 42 -0.86 -15.70 9.58
CA PRO A 42 -2.21 -16.21 9.86
C PRO A 42 -3.27 -15.57 8.96
N ALA A 43 -4.15 -16.39 8.43
CA ALA A 43 -5.20 -15.94 7.51
C ALA A 43 -6.19 -14.98 8.18
N PHE A 44 -6.34 -15.02 9.51
CA PHE A 44 -7.27 -14.13 10.20
C PHE A 44 -6.85 -12.66 10.10
N LEU A 45 -5.59 -12.39 9.73
CA LEU A 45 -5.11 -11.02 9.53
C LEU A 45 -5.63 -10.41 8.22
N LEU A 46 -6.11 -11.23 7.28
CA LEU A 46 -6.50 -10.73 5.96
C LEU A 46 -7.61 -9.66 6.03
N PRO A 47 -8.71 -9.87 6.80
CA PRO A 47 -9.73 -8.82 6.90
C PRO A 47 -9.20 -7.52 7.47
N ALA A 48 -8.29 -7.61 8.44
CA ALA A 48 -7.66 -6.42 9.03
C ALA A 48 -6.82 -5.68 8.01
N VAL A 49 -6.04 -6.42 7.21
CA VAL A 49 -5.24 -5.83 6.14
C VAL A 49 -6.13 -5.16 5.10
N ALA A 50 -7.21 -5.84 4.69
CA ALA A 50 -8.15 -5.29 3.73
C ALA A 50 -8.78 -4.00 4.26
N ALA A 51 -9.20 -3.98 5.52
CA ALA A 51 -9.79 -2.79 6.15
C ALA A 51 -8.77 -1.65 6.19
N PHE A 52 -7.52 -1.96 6.55
CA PHE A 52 -6.46 -0.96 6.57
C PHE A 52 -6.22 -0.38 5.17
N GLU A 53 -6.11 -1.23 4.16
CA GLU A 53 -5.87 -0.76 2.78
C GLU A 53 -7.01 0.10 2.26
N LEU A 54 -8.26 -0.31 2.54
CA LEU A 54 -9.43 0.48 2.13
C LEU A 54 -9.48 1.81 2.86
N GLY A 55 -9.32 1.79 4.18
CA GLY A 55 -9.40 3.01 4.98
C GLY A 55 -8.27 3.98 4.67
N ALA A 56 -7.04 3.49 4.63
CA ALA A 56 -5.89 4.32 4.34
C ALA A 56 -5.91 4.80 2.88
N GLY A 57 -6.33 3.94 1.95
CA GLY A 57 -6.50 4.33 0.56
C GLY A 57 -7.53 5.43 0.38
N ALA A 58 -8.66 5.33 1.06
CA ALA A 58 -9.70 6.36 1.02
C ALA A 58 -9.18 7.68 1.61
N ALA A 59 -8.46 7.61 2.73
CA ALA A 59 -7.87 8.80 3.36
C ALA A 59 -6.85 9.45 2.44
N LEU A 60 -6.03 8.64 1.78
CA LEU A 60 -5.06 9.14 0.80
C LEU A 60 -5.77 9.82 -0.37
N LEU A 61 -6.89 9.25 -0.82
CA LEU A 61 -7.68 9.79 -1.93
C LEU A 61 -8.21 11.18 -1.60
N ILE A 62 -8.81 11.34 -0.42
CA ILE A 62 -9.38 12.63 -0.02
C ILE A 62 -8.35 13.61 0.55
N GLY A 63 -7.14 13.15 0.83
CA GLY A 63 -6.08 13.99 1.35
C GLY A 63 -6.13 14.23 2.85
N TRP A 64 -6.73 13.29 3.60
CA TRP A 64 -6.86 13.43 5.04
C TRP A 64 -5.62 12.90 5.76
N GLN A 65 -5.06 13.73 6.65
CA GLN A 65 -3.91 13.35 7.50
C GLN A 65 -2.78 12.70 6.70
N LEU A 66 -2.42 13.31 5.58
CA LEU A 66 -1.46 12.74 4.63
C LEU A 66 -0.14 12.29 5.25
N PRO A 67 0.50 13.06 6.17
CA PRO A 67 1.77 12.58 6.73
C PRO A 67 1.63 11.26 7.47
N ILE A 68 0.54 11.07 8.23
CA ILE A 68 0.30 9.85 8.99
C ILE A 68 -0.12 8.72 8.06
N VAL A 69 -1.08 9.00 7.19
CA VAL A 69 -1.65 8.00 6.28
C VAL A 69 -0.59 7.48 5.31
N ALA A 70 0.09 8.40 4.64
CA ALA A 70 1.12 8.01 3.67
C ALA A 70 2.30 7.33 4.36
N GLY A 71 2.68 7.80 5.55
CA GLY A 71 3.76 7.19 6.32
C GLY A 71 3.44 5.75 6.73
N THR A 72 2.21 5.51 7.22
CA THR A 72 1.80 4.15 7.58
C THR A 72 1.69 3.24 6.36
N LEU A 73 1.20 3.75 5.24
CA LEU A 73 1.16 2.97 4.01
C LEU A 73 2.57 2.63 3.52
N ALA A 74 3.51 3.56 3.67
CA ALA A 74 4.90 3.29 3.31
C ALA A 74 5.48 2.15 4.15
N LEU A 75 5.25 2.17 5.46
CA LEU A 75 5.67 1.08 6.34
C LEU A 75 5.02 -0.24 5.95
N PHE A 76 3.74 -0.19 5.61
CA PHE A 76 3.01 -1.36 5.15
C PHE A 76 3.64 -1.96 3.88
N CYS A 77 3.98 -1.11 2.91
CA CYS A 77 4.62 -1.58 1.67
C CYS A 77 5.99 -2.18 1.95
N LEU A 78 6.78 -1.57 2.84
CA LEU A 78 8.07 -2.12 3.23
C LEU A 78 7.90 -3.47 3.91
N ALA A 79 6.94 -3.58 4.83
CA ALA A 79 6.67 -4.83 5.53
C ALA A 79 6.27 -5.94 4.56
N THR A 80 5.36 -5.64 3.61
CA THR A 80 4.94 -6.64 2.63
C THR A 80 6.09 -7.04 1.70
N ALA A 81 6.95 -6.09 1.34
CA ALA A 81 8.11 -6.41 0.51
C ALA A 81 9.01 -7.43 1.18
N PHE A 82 9.33 -7.22 2.45
CA PHE A 82 10.25 -8.10 3.17
C PHE A 82 9.60 -9.40 3.62
N VAL A 83 8.30 -9.39 3.92
CA VAL A 83 7.61 -10.61 4.36
C VAL A 83 7.26 -11.51 3.18
N PHE A 84 6.71 -10.95 2.09
CA PHE A 84 6.11 -11.76 1.04
C PHE A 84 6.94 -11.84 -0.25
N HIS A 85 7.82 -10.87 -0.49
CA HIS A 85 8.50 -10.77 -1.78
C HIS A 85 10.02 -10.81 -1.67
N PHE A 86 10.53 -11.24 -0.53
CA PHE A 86 11.97 -11.27 -0.29
C PHE A 86 12.60 -12.57 -0.81
N ASN A 87 12.36 -12.85 -2.09
CA ASN A 87 12.94 -14.00 -2.78
C ASN A 87 13.45 -13.55 -4.14
N PHE A 88 14.74 -13.22 -4.20
CA PHE A 88 15.33 -12.63 -5.39
C PHE A 88 15.67 -13.64 -6.47
N THR A 89 15.55 -14.94 -6.18
CA THR A 89 15.76 -15.97 -7.20
C THR A 89 14.55 -16.10 -8.13
N GLU A 90 13.35 -15.74 -7.65
CA GLU A 90 12.14 -15.71 -8.44
C GLU A 90 11.99 -14.33 -9.07
N LYS A 91 11.93 -14.29 -10.41
CA LYS A 91 11.85 -13.02 -11.13
C LYS A 91 10.60 -12.21 -10.76
N ALA A 92 9.45 -12.89 -10.67
CA ALA A 92 8.19 -12.24 -10.32
C ALA A 92 8.24 -11.66 -8.90
N GLU A 93 8.79 -12.41 -7.94
CA GLU A 93 8.90 -11.95 -6.56
C GLU A 93 9.88 -10.78 -6.43
N ARG A 94 10.99 -10.85 -7.16
CA ARG A 94 11.96 -9.75 -7.18
C ARG A 94 11.33 -8.47 -7.71
N THR A 95 10.52 -8.58 -8.78
CA THR A 95 9.83 -7.43 -9.36
C THR A 95 8.84 -6.84 -8.34
N LEU A 96 8.08 -7.69 -7.66
CA LEU A 96 7.12 -7.21 -6.66
C LEU A 96 7.82 -6.55 -5.48
N PHE A 97 8.98 -7.07 -5.08
CA PHE A 97 9.77 -6.45 -4.02
C PHE A 97 10.14 -5.01 -4.40
N PHE A 98 10.68 -4.82 -5.59
CA PHE A 98 11.10 -3.48 -6.01
C PHE A 98 9.91 -2.55 -6.28
N LYS A 99 8.77 -3.09 -6.70
CA LYS A 99 7.53 -2.28 -6.83
C LYS A 99 7.08 -1.77 -5.48
N ASP A 100 7.09 -2.62 -4.46
CA ASP A 100 6.73 -2.20 -3.10
C ASP A 100 7.71 -1.16 -2.56
N MET A 101 8.99 -1.32 -2.85
CA MET A 101 9.99 -0.32 -2.45
C MET A 101 9.72 1.03 -3.13
N ALA A 102 9.37 1.00 -4.41
CA ALA A 102 9.06 2.23 -5.15
C ALA A 102 7.79 2.89 -4.61
N LEU A 103 6.76 2.10 -4.28
CA LEU A 103 5.53 2.61 -3.68
C LEU A 103 5.83 3.27 -2.34
N ALA A 104 6.64 2.62 -1.52
CA ALA A 104 7.03 3.18 -0.23
C ALA A 104 7.75 4.51 -0.42
N GLY A 105 8.64 4.60 -1.40
CA GLY A 105 9.35 5.84 -1.70
C GLY A 105 8.40 6.97 -2.08
N ALA A 106 7.42 6.68 -2.95
CA ALA A 106 6.42 7.67 -3.37
C ALA A 106 5.59 8.15 -2.18
N LEU A 107 5.20 7.22 -1.31
CA LEU A 107 4.41 7.54 -0.12
C LEU A 107 5.21 8.38 0.88
N ILE A 108 6.49 8.09 1.03
CA ILE A 108 7.38 8.88 1.89
C ILE A 108 7.45 10.32 1.36
N VAL A 109 7.57 10.50 0.06
CA VAL A 109 7.59 11.84 -0.56
C VAL A 109 6.29 12.57 -0.26
N ILE A 110 5.15 11.89 -0.37
CA ILE A 110 3.85 12.49 -0.06
C ILE A 110 3.79 12.90 1.43
N ALA A 111 4.22 12.01 2.31
CA ALA A 111 4.20 12.26 3.75
C ALA A 111 5.05 13.49 4.09
N ALA A 112 6.26 13.55 3.54
CA ALA A 112 7.18 14.66 3.81
C ALA A 112 6.66 15.98 3.23
N GLY A 113 6.10 15.93 2.02
CA GLY A 113 5.58 17.11 1.35
C GLY A 113 4.34 17.69 2.01
N ALA A 114 3.61 16.88 2.78
CA ALA A 114 2.40 17.31 3.48
C ALA A 114 2.64 17.63 4.96
N TRP A 115 3.87 17.50 5.42
CA TRP A 115 4.24 17.80 6.80
C TRP A 115 4.15 19.31 7.06
N PRO A 116 3.73 19.79 8.25
CA PRO A 116 3.22 18.98 9.37
C PRO A 116 1.75 18.60 9.21
N VAL A 117 1.31 17.71 10.10
CA VAL A 117 -0.10 17.27 10.14
C VAL A 117 -1.00 18.46 10.44
N ARG A 118 -2.11 18.57 9.71
CA ARG A 118 -3.08 19.67 9.87
C ARG A 118 -4.47 19.15 10.20
#